data_4143ae4f824ffadf7e608f8c96e0792f
#
_entry.id   4143ae4f824ffadf7e608f8c96e0792f
#
_cell.length_a   1.000
_cell.length_b   1.000
_cell.length_c   1.000
_cell.angle_alpha   90.00
_cell.angle_beta   90.00
_cell.angle_gamma   90.00
#
_symmetry.space_group_name_H-M   'P 1'
#
loop_
_entity.id
_entity.type
_entity.pdbx_description
1 polymer ?
#
loop_
_entity_poly.entity_id
_entity_poly.type
_entity_poly.pdbx_seq_one_letter_code
_entity_poly.pdbx_strand_id
1 'polypeptide(L)'
;DGASTNCWDAGVICASENCPETPANYPDWDSNLEGENFGVIDNYNFYEHNGSVTSRVYIDDAEVGADLDMIAAYVDGELRGLARASLVPEALGGGYAFLMMVYSNAADGETFNFEYYSFADDIVYEIAETLDWEINIVAGDVVNPFALNVSTSTDISVDFGDGWNWFSINVEGESMTLDSVLE
;
A
#
# COMPACT_ATOMS: atom_id res chain seq x y z
N ASP A 1 7.19 24.05 -29.68
CA ASP A 1 6.74 22.76 -29.17
C ASP A 1 7.52 22.51 -27.87
N GLY A 2 6.95 22.95 -26.74
CA GLY A 2 7.55 22.69 -25.44
C GLY A 2 7.36 21.23 -25.08
N ALA A 3 8.45 20.53 -24.72
CA ALA A 3 8.33 19.23 -24.11
C ALA A 3 7.48 19.37 -22.84
N SER A 4 6.58 18.41 -22.58
CA SER A 4 5.83 18.32 -21.32
C SER A 4 6.48 17.28 -20.42
N THR A 5 6.43 17.49 -19.11
CA THR A 5 6.91 16.56 -18.10
C THR A 5 5.71 16.14 -17.26
N ASN A 6 5.58 14.84 -16.99
CA ASN A 6 4.60 14.31 -16.06
C ASN A 6 5.17 14.37 -14.65
N CYS A 7 4.40 14.89 -13.73
CA CYS A 7 4.79 14.97 -12.32
C CYS A 7 4.27 13.78 -11.53
N TRP A 8 4.82 13.60 -10.33
CA TRP A 8 4.44 12.54 -9.40
C TRP A 8 2.95 12.54 -9.04
N ASP A 9 2.29 13.70 -9.07
CA ASP A 9 0.85 13.89 -8.81
C ASP A 9 -0.03 13.68 -10.06
N ALA A 10 0.52 13.07 -11.11
CA ALA A 10 -0.09 12.93 -12.43
C ALA A 10 -0.37 14.26 -13.15
N GLY A 11 0.09 15.38 -12.62
CA GLY A 11 0.06 16.68 -13.29
C GLY A 11 1.00 16.72 -14.49
N VAL A 12 0.64 17.48 -15.51
CA VAL A 12 1.49 17.71 -16.69
C VAL A 12 1.88 19.17 -16.74
N ILE A 13 3.19 19.42 -16.70
CA ILE A 13 3.77 20.77 -16.72
C ILE A 13 4.59 21.00 -17.99
N CYS A 14 4.89 22.26 -18.28
CA CYS A 14 5.83 22.62 -19.35
C CYS A 14 7.27 22.37 -18.88
N ALA A 15 8.18 22.08 -19.82
CA ALA A 15 9.60 21.76 -19.52
C ALA A 15 10.37 22.86 -18.76
N SER A 16 9.83 24.07 -18.65
CA SER A 16 10.40 25.20 -17.90
C SER A 16 9.88 25.33 -16.47
N GLU A 17 8.94 24.49 -16.07
CA GLU A 17 8.33 24.47 -14.75
C GLU A 17 8.89 23.29 -13.94
N ASN A 18 8.80 23.39 -12.64
CA ASN A 18 9.15 22.29 -11.74
C ASN A 18 7.88 21.61 -11.24
N CYS A 19 7.91 20.30 -11.11
CA CYS A 19 6.86 19.57 -10.42
C CYS A 19 6.69 20.06 -8.97
N PRO A 20 5.48 19.95 -8.40
CA PRO A 20 5.28 20.19 -6.98
C PRO A 20 6.25 19.36 -6.13
N GLU A 21 6.63 19.89 -4.96
CA GLU A 21 7.39 19.10 -4.00
C GLU A 21 6.54 17.92 -3.51
N THR A 22 7.17 16.74 -3.38
CA THR A 22 6.50 15.58 -2.78
C THR A 22 6.19 15.84 -1.31
N PRO A 23 5.11 15.23 -0.75
CA PRO A 23 4.89 15.21 0.69
C PRO A 23 6.10 14.67 1.45
N ALA A 24 6.22 15.00 2.73
CA ALA A 24 7.41 14.69 3.53
C ALA A 24 7.65 13.19 3.71
N ASN A 25 6.57 12.40 3.78
CA ASN A 25 6.60 10.95 3.95
C ASN A 25 6.19 10.19 2.68
N TYR A 26 6.22 10.87 1.52
CA TYR A 26 5.93 10.23 0.25
C TYR A 26 6.88 9.05 0.02
N PRO A 27 6.37 7.81 -0.15
CA PRO A 27 7.22 6.63 -0.22
C PRO A 27 8.02 6.59 -1.52
N ASP A 28 9.25 6.12 -1.44
CA ASP A 28 10.14 5.88 -2.59
C ASP A 28 9.85 4.50 -3.22
N TRP A 29 8.59 4.28 -3.62
CA TRP A 29 8.15 3.03 -4.23
C TRP A 29 8.24 3.06 -5.75
N ASP A 30 8.12 4.23 -6.35
CA ASP A 30 8.16 4.42 -7.79
C ASP A 30 9.22 5.45 -8.14
N SER A 31 10.36 4.97 -8.64
CA SER A 31 11.45 5.83 -9.09
C SER A 31 11.13 6.53 -10.43
N ASN A 32 10.10 6.06 -11.14
CA ASN A 32 9.60 6.65 -12.39
C ASN A 32 8.46 7.65 -12.16
N LEU A 33 8.55 8.49 -11.15
CA LEU A 33 7.54 9.50 -10.82
C LEU A 33 7.15 10.40 -12.00
N GLU A 34 8.04 10.54 -12.99
CA GLU A 34 7.88 11.39 -14.16
C GLU A 34 7.73 10.61 -15.47
N GLY A 35 7.58 9.28 -15.44
CA GLY A 35 7.65 8.40 -16.61
C GLY A 35 6.31 7.93 -17.15
N GLU A 36 6.36 7.29 -18.35
CA GLU A 36 5.19 6.66 -18.98
C GLU A 36 4.72 5.37 -18.24
N ASN A 37 5.57 4.81 -17.38
CA ASN A 37 5.31 3.58 -16.62
C ASN A 37 4.92 3.85 -15.16
N PHE A 38 4.33 4.99 -14.91
CA PHE A 38 3.91 5.38 -13.59
C PHE A 38 3.00 4.31 -12.94
N GLY A 39 3.35 3.90 -11.70
CA GLY A 39 2.62 2.84 -11.00
C GLY A 39 3.02 1.41 -11.38
N VAL A 40 4.15 1.23 -12.07
CA VAL A 40 4.75 -0.06 -12.35
C VAL A 40 6.16 -0.10 -11.75
N ILE A 41 6.51 -1.19 -11.07
CA ILE A 41 7.87 -1.33 -10.52
C ILE A 41 8.93 -1.32 -11.63
N ASP A 42 10.07 -0.67 -11.39
CA ASP A 42 11.12 -0.45 -12.39
C ASP A 42 11.71 -1.73 -12.97
N ASN A 43 11.80 -2.77 -12.16
CA ASN A 43 12.44 -4.03 -12.48
C ASN A 43 11.46 -5.13 -12.91
N TYR A 44 10.21 -4.80 -13.27
CA TYR A 44 9.17 -5.78 -13.60
C TYR A 44 9.60 -6.80 -14.67
N ASN A 45 10.49 -6.39 -15.59
CA ASN A 45 10.99 -7.24 -16.67
C ASN A 45 12.07 -8.24 -16.24
N PHE A 46 12.49 -8.26 -14.99
CA PHE A 46 13.41 -9.24 -14.42
C PHE A 46 12.69 -10.47 -13.84
N TYR A 47 11.35 -10.43 -13.82
CA TYR A 47 10.52 -11.52 -13.31
C TYR A 47 9.95 -12.36 -14.45
N GLU A 48 9.94 -13.68 -14.25
CA GLU A 48 9.42 -14.65 -15.24
C GLU A 48 7.90 -14.75 -15.21
N HIS A 49 7.30 -14.46 -14.04
CA HIS A 49 5.87 -14.63 -13.79
C HIS A 49 5.24 -13.36 -13.27
N ASN A 50 3.96 -13.21 -13.55
CA ASN A 50 3.15 -12.13 -13.01
C ASN A 50 1.77 -12.62 -12.59
N GLY A 51 1.09 -11.82 -11.79
CA GLY A 51 -0.29 -11.98 -11.40
C GLY A 51 -0.96 -10.63 -11.30
N SER A 52 -2.24 -10.61 -11.02
CA SER A 52 -2.99 -9.37 -10.83
C SER A 52 -3.74 -9.36 -9.50
N VAL A 53 -3.72 -8.20 -8.84
CA VAL A 53 -4.47 -7.93 -7.62
C VAL A 53 -5.33 -6.71 -7.87
N THR A 54 -6.64 -6.87 -7.77
CA THR A 54 -7.57 -5.74 -7.77
C THR A 54 -8.15 -5.60 -6.38
N SER A 55 -7.80 -4.51 -5.70
CA SER A 55 -8.08 -4.34 -4.27
C SER A 55 -8.75 -3.02 -3.94
N ARG A 56 -9.34 -2.95 -2.76
CA ARG A 56 -9.78 -1.73 -2.08
C ARG A 56 -9.26 -1.74 -0.65
N VAL A 57 -9.04 -0.56 -0.09
CA VAL A 57 -8.49 -0.39 1.27
C VAL A 57 -9.59 0.02 2.23
N TYR A 58 -9.51 -0.53 3.44
CA TYR A 58 -10.46 -0.29 4.52
C TYR A 58 -9.75 0.06 5.83
N ILE A 59 -10.32 0.99 6.58
CA ILE A 59 -9.99 1.27 7.98
C ILE A 59 -11.28 1.16 8.77
N ASP A 60 -11.33 0.30 9.79
CA ASP A 60 -12.52 0.08 10.63
C ASP A 60 -13.78 -0.19 9.78
N ASP A 61 -13.67 -1.09 8.79
CA ASP A 61 -14.72 -1.46 7.83
C ASP A 61 -15.17 -0.32 6.88
N ALA A 62 -14.57 0.85 6.94
CA ALA A 62 -14.85 1.96 6.03
C ALA A 62 -13.85 1.98 4.87
N GLU A 63 -14.34 2.05 3.62
CA GLU A 63 -13.49 2.24 2.45
C GLU A 63 -12.83 3.63 2.49
N VAL A 64 -11.49 3.68 2.34
CA VAL A 64 -10.70 4.90 2.53
C VAL A 64 -9.88 5.31 1.30
N GLY A 65 -9.86 4.52 0.24
CA GLY A 65 -9.10 4.86 -0.97
C GLY A 65 -9.50 6.22 -1.56
N ALA A 66 -8.52 7.02 -1.92
CA ALA A 66 -8.66 8.35 -2.49
C ALA A 66 -7.68 8.58 -3.64
N ASP A 67 -7.81 9.72 -4.35
CA ASP A 67 -6.88 10.11 -5.41
C ASP A 67 -5.46 10.30 -4.84
N LEU A 68 -4.45 9.91 -5.63
CA LEU A 68 -3.02 9.92 -5.29
C LEU A 68 -2.58 8.91 -4.22
N ASP A 69 -3.49 8.15 -3.63
CA ASP A 69 -3.12 7.04 -2.77
C ASP A 69 -2.42 5.92 -3.55
N MET A 70 -1.59 5.16 -2.87
CA MET A 70 -0.83 4.08 -3.47
C MET A 70 -0.85 2.82 -2.61
N ILE A 71 -0.68 1.66 -3.26
CA ILE A 71 -0.42 0.38 -2.60
C ILE A 71 0.86 -0.22 -3.16
N ALA A 72 1.69 -0.74 -2.27
CA ALA A 72 2.87 -1.52 -2.59
C ALA A 72 2.70 -2.97 -2.11
N ALA A 73 3.25 -3.92 -2.86
CA ALA A 73 3.30 -5.34 -2.50
C ALA A 73 4.75 -5.80 -2.40
N TYR A 74 5.08 -6.54 -1.33
CA TYR A 74 6.43 -6.98 -1.01
C TYR A 74 6.50 -8.49 -0.79
N VAL A 75 7.65 -9.07 -1.16
CA VAL A 75 8.06 -10.40 -0.74
C VAL A 75 9.44 -10.28 -0.11
N ASP A 76 9.60 -10.72 1.14
CA ASP A 76 10.86 -10.66 1.89
C ASP A 76 11.51 -9.25 1.90
N GLY A 77 10.68 -8.19 1.92
CA GLY A 77 11.11 -6.80 1.90
C GLY A 77 11.50 -6.26 0.52
N GLU A 78 11.38 -7.05 -0.55
CA GLU A 78 11.59 -6.60 -1.92
C GLU A 78 10.27 -6.18 -2.56
N LEU A 79 10.23 -4.97 -3.14
CA LEU A 79 9.06 -4.45 -3.84
C LEU A 79 8.78 -5.29 -5.10
N ARG A 80 7.59 -5.87 -5.16
CA ARG A 80 7.14 -6.81 -6.20
C ARG A 80 5.88 -6.35 -6.93
N GLY A 81 5.23 -5.30 -6.47
CA GLY A 81 4.04 -4.72 -7.09
C GLY A 81 3.77 -3.32 -6.57
N LEU A 82 3.16 -2.50 -7.42
CA LEU A 82 2.79 -1.13 -7.11
C LEU A 82 1.53 -0.77 -7.86
N ALA A 83 0.61 -0.05 -7.24
CA ALA A 83 -0.53 0.54 -7.92
C ALA A 83 -0.92 1.89 -7.30
N ARG A 84 -1.39 2.78 -8.15
CA ARG A 84 -2.12 3.98 -7.74
C ARG A 84 -3.61 3.74 -7.68
N ALA A 85 -4.27 4.54 -6.85
CA ALA A 85 -5.71 4.62 -6.79
C ALA A 85 -6.28 5.00 -8.16
N SER A 86 -7.28 4.25 -8.62
CA SER A 86 -7.99 4.46 -9.87
C SER A 86 -9.47 4.66 -9.58
N LEU A 87 -10.04 5.75 -10.08
CA LEU A 87 -11.46 6.04 -9.89
C LEU A 87 -12.33 4.98 -10.58
N VAL A 88 -13.20 4.36 -9.81
CA VAL A 88 -14.15 3.35 -10.30
C VAL A 88 -15.45 4.04 -10.71
N PRO A 89 -15.98 3.74 -11.92
CA PRO A 89 -17.29 4.25 -12.33
C PRO A 89 -18.40 3.84 -11.35
N GLU A 90 -19.37 4.73 -11.11
CA GLU A 90 -20.53 4.48 -10.23
C GLU A 90 -21.28 3.19 -10.59
N ALA A 91 -21.38 2.85 -11.88
CA ALA A 91 -22.01 1.62 -12.35
C ALA A 91 -21.30 0.33 -11.89
N LEU A 92 -20.05 0.42 -11.43
CA LEU A 92 -19.23 -0.67 -10.89
C LEU A 92 -18.96 -0.52 -9.39
N GLY A 93 -19.71 0.35 -8.71
CA GLY A 93 -19.65 0.54 -7.27
C GLY A 93 -19.06 1.89 -6.83
N GLY A 94 -18.48 2.69 -7.73
CA GLY A 94 -17.86 3.96 -7.39
C GLY A 94 -16.61 3.81 -6.53
N GLY A 95 -16.15 4.91 -5.90
CA GLY A 95 -14.96 4.92 -5.05
C GLY A 95 -13.66 4.72 -5.80
N TYR A 96 -12.63 4.22 -5.14
CA TYR A 96 -11.32 3.96 -5.71
C TYR A 96 -10.93 2.49 -5.56
N ALA A 97 -10.25 1.97 -6.58
CA ALA A 97 -9.65 0.64 -6.55
C ALA A 97 -8.19 0.72 -6.98
N PHE A 98 -7.41 -0.28 -6.55
CA PHE A 98 -6.00 -0.41 -6.89
C PHE A 98 -5.84 -1.62 -7.80
N LEU A 99 -5.45 -1.36 -9.05
CA LEU A 99 -5.25 -2.39 -10.07
C LEU A 99 -3.76 -2.63 -10.20
N MET A 100 -3.27 -3.62 -9.49
CA MET A 100 -1.85 -3.90 -9.34
C MET A 100 -1.44 -5.15 -10.11
N MET A 101 -0.29 -5.06 -10.78
CA MET A 101 0.46 -6.24 -11.23
C MET A 101 1.48 -6.62 -10.16
N VAL A 102 1.55 -7.91 -9.83
CA VAL A 102 2.55 -8.48 -8.91
C VAL A 102 3.44 -9.45 -9.65
N TYR A 103 4.70 -9.55 -9.25
CA TYR A 103 5.74 -10.24 -10.00
C TYR A 103 6.54 -11.21 -9.14
N SER A 104 6.94 -12.34 -9.73
CA SER A 104 7.80 -13.33 -9.08
C SER A 104 8.61 -14.15 -10.08
N ASN A 105 9.74 -14.71 -9.61
CA ASN A 105 10.50 -15.75 -10.29
C ASN A 105 10.21 -17.15 -9.73
N ALA A 106 9.47 -17.24 -8.63
CA ALA A 106 9.03 -18.52 -8.08
C ALA A 106 7.73 -18.99 -8.74
N ALA A 107 7.54 -20.28 -8.81
CA ALA A 107 6.28 -20.86 -9.28
C ALA A 107 5.18 -20.75 -8.22
N ASP A 108 5.54 -20.92 -6.95
CA ASP A 108 4.68 -20.87 -5.77
C ASP A 108 5.52 -20.66 -4.50
N GLY A 109 4.89 -20.61 -3.34
CA GLY A 109 5.54 -20.65 -2.03
C GLY A 109 6.05 -19.31 -1.50
N GLU A 110 5.87 -18.22 -2.23
CA GLU A 110 6.08 -16.86 -1.72
C GLU A 110 4.76 -16.31 -1.13
N THR A 111 4.88 -15.36 -0.20
CA THR A 111 3.74 -14.66 0.39
C THR A 111 3.95 -13.16 0.24
N PHE A 112 2.99 -12.48 -0.35
CA PHE A 112 2.99 -11.04 -0.49
C PHE A 112 2.43 -10.39 0.77
N ASN A 113 3.12 -9.36 1.26
CA ASN A 113 2.67 -8.40 2.25
C ASN A 113 2.38 -7.07 1.55
N PHE A 114 1.51 -6.25 2.14
CA PHE A 114 1.07 -5.01 1.50
C PHE A 114 1.27 -3.82 2.43
N GLU A 115 1.54 -2.66 1.82
CA GLU A 115 1.54 -1.36 2.47
C GLU A 115 0.65 -0.39 1.70
N TYR A 116 -0.02 0.49 2.41
CA TYR A 116 -0.89 1.51 1.85
C TYR A 116 -0.40 2.90 2.24
N TYR A 117 -0.19 3.76 1.26
CA TYR A 117 0.09 5.17 1.46
C TYR A 117 -1.17 6.00 1.26
N SER A 118 -1.61 6.68 2.34
CA SER A 118 -2.66 7.71 2.30
C SER A 118 -2.02 9.05 1.99
N PHE A 119 -2.35 9.61 0.83
CA PHE A 119 -1.87 10.94 0.45
C PHE A 119 -2.43 12.04 1.36
N ALA A 120 -3.68 11.90 1.80
CA ALA A 120 -4.35 12.88 2.63
C ALA A 120 -3.71 12.99 4.04
N ASP A 121 -3.26 11.87 4.59
CA ASP A 121 -2.64 11.79 5.92
C ASP A 121 -1.11 11.94 5.86
N ASP A 122 -0.51 11.74 4.66
CA ASP A 122 0.93 11.63 4.44
C ASP A 122 1.56 10.53 5.32
N ILE A 123 0.90 9.35 5.35
CA ILE A 123 1.29 8.21 6.19
C ILE A 123 1.27 6.92 5.35
N VAL A 124 2.28 6.07 5.57
CA VAL A 124 2.30 4.68 5.12
C VAL A 124 1.76 3.78 6.23
N TYR A 125 0.73 3.01 5.91
CA TYR A 125 0.09 2.05 6.80
C TYR A 125 0.46 0.62 6.40
N GLU A 126 0.67 -0.24 7.39
CA GLU A 126 0.74 -1.68 7.18
C GLU A 126 -0.66 -2.25 6.95
N ILE A 127 -0.74 -3.25 6.06
CA ILE A 127 -1.96 -4.00 5.76
C ILE A 127 -1.89 -5.34 6.49
N ALA A 128 -3.01 -5.75 7.06
CA ALA A 128 -3.10 -7.00 7.83
C ALA A 128 -3.13 -8.25 6.94
N GLU A 129 -3.70 -8.15 5.73
CA GLU A 129 -3.82 -9.27 4.82
C GLU A 129 -2.52 -9.57 4.10
N THR A 130 -2.36 -10.85 3.79
CA THR A 130 -1.31 -11.38 2.93
C THR A 130 -1.90 -12.15 1.76
N LEU A 131 -1.11 -12.38 0.72
CA LEU A 131 -1.52 -13.14 -0.45
C LEU A 131 -0.46 -14.20 -0.78
N ASP A 132 -0.85 -15.47 -0.71
CA ASP A 132 0.01 -16.55 -1.14
C ASP A 132 0.13 -16.56 -2.66
N TRP A 133 1.37 -16.65 -3.13
CA TRP A 133 1.70 -16.59 -4.54
C TRP A 133 1.48 -17.94 -5.26
N GLU A 134 0.88 -17.86 -6.42
CA GLU A 134 0.91 -18.88 -7.48
C GLU A 134 1.00 -18.20 -8.86
N ILE A 135 1.54 -18.90 -9.84
CA ILE A 135 1.70 -18.35 -11.21
C ILE A 135 0.34 -17.94 -11.78
N ASN A 136 0.28 -16.72 -12.35
CA ASN A 136 -0.91 -16.12 -12.94
C ASN A 136 -2.07 -15.94 -11.96
N ILE A 137 -1.77 -15.76 -10.67
CA ILE A 137 -2.81 -15.48 -9.68
C ILE A 137 -3.65 -14.27 -10.10
N VAL A 138 -4.96 -14.37 -9.85
CA VAL A 138 -5.91 -13.27 -10.01
C VAL A 138 -6.65 -13.10 -8.69
N ALA A 139 -6.28 -12.11 -7.91
CA ALA A 139 -6.90 -11.81 -6.64
C ALA A 139 -7.85 -10.60 -6.77
N GLY A 140 -9.14 -10.86 -6.66
CA GLY A 140 -10.18 -9.85 -6.77
C GLY A 140 -10.43 -9.33 -8.18
N ASP A 141 -11.51 -8.58 -8.30
CA ASP A 141 -11.91 -7.78 -9.47
C ASP A 141 -12.55 -6.47 -9.01
N VAL A 142 -12.94 -5.59 -9.93
CA VAL A 142 -13.50 -4.26 -9.59
C VAL A 142 -14.81 -4.36 -8.81
N VAL A 143 -15.60 -5.44 -9.01
CA VAL A 143 -16.90 -5.65 -8.35
C VAL A 143 -16.75 -6.42 -7.04
N ASN A 144 -15.81 -7.37 -6.99
CA ASN A 144 -15.46 -8.18 -5.83
C ASN A 144 -13.97 -8.01 -5.51
N PRO A 145 -13.56 -6.86 -4.98
CA PRO A 145 -12.15 -6.56 -4.75
C PRO A 145 -11.55 -7.44 -3.65
N PHE A 146 -10.25 -7.66 -3.74
CA PHE A 146 -9.48 -8.19 -2.63
C PHE A 146 -9.44 -7.10 -1.54
N ALA A 147 -10.07 -7.36 -0.40
CA ALA A 147 -10.14 -6.38 0.69
C ALA A 147 -8.79 -6.33 1.41
N LEU A 148 -8.25 -5.13 1.55
CA LEU A 148 -7.03 -4.83 2.28
C LEU A 148 -7.38 -3.95 3.48
N ASN A 149 -7.20 -4.48 4.70
CA ASN A 149 -7.50 -3.76 5.93
C ASN A 149 -6.22 -3.18 6.53
N VAL A 150 -6.26 -1.90 6.83
CA VAL A 150 -5.15 -1.26 7.53
C VAL A 150 -5.02 -1.88 8.91
N SER A 151 -3.79 -2.30 9.25
CA SER A 151 -3.49 -2.79 10.58
C SER A 151 -3.52 -1.63 11.57
N THR A 152 -4.53 -1.60 12.42
CA THR A 152 -4.66 -0.58 13.47
C THR A 152 -3.99 -1.03 14.79
N SER A 153 -3.40 -2.23 14.83
CA SER A 153 -2.66 -2.72 15.97
C SER A 153 -1.31 -2.03 16.08
N THR A 154 -1.07 -1.36 17.19
CA THR A 154 0.25 -0.84 17.56
C THR A 154 0.87 -1.80 18.55
N ASP A 155 1.83 -2.61 18.10
CA ASP A 155 2.61 -3.44 18.98
C ASP A 155 3.64 -2.58 19.73
N ILE A 156 3.45 -2.43 21.03
CA ILE A 156 4.42 -1.78 21.91
C ILE A 156 5.26 -2.85 22.59
N SER A 157 6.51 -3.00 22.13
CA SER A 157 7.48 -3.89 22.77
C SER A 157 8.10 -3.18 23.98
N VAL A 158 7.91 -3.73 25.17
CA VAL A 158 8.51 -3.20 26.40
C VAL A 158 9.47 -4.25 26.98
N ASP A 159 10.77 -3.95 26.95
CA ASP A 159 11.79 -4.77 27.57
C ASP A 159 11.84 -4.49 29.09
N PHE A 160 11.57 -5.50 29.89
CA PHE A 160 11.70 -5.42 31.35
C PHE A 160 13.10 -5.90 31.78
N GLY A 161 13.83 -5.04 32.49
CA GLY A 161 15.09 -5.44 33.15
C GLY A 161 14.83 -6.21 34.42
N ASP A 162 15.89 -6.82 34.97
CA ASP A 162 15.83 -7.49 36.28
C ASP A 162 15.50 -6.50 37.42
N GLY A 163 14.47 -6.79 38.21
CA GLY A 163 14.02 -5.98 39.33
C GLY A 163 12.67 -5.31 39.17
N TRP A 164 12.47 -4.15 39.81
CA TRP A 164 11.22 -3.42 39.77
C TRP A 164 11.15 -2.54 38.50
N ASN A 165 10.14 -2.79 37.66
CA ASN A 165 9.87 -1.99 36.43
C ASN A 165 8.56 -1.24 36.62
N TRP A 166 8.56 0.05 36.24
CA TRP A 166 7.37 0.89 36.22
C TRP A 166 7.04 1.21 34.77
N PHE A 167 5.84 0.89 34.33
CA PHE A 167 5.36 1.30 33.00
C PHE A 167 3.94 1.85 33.09
N SER A 168 3.57 2.66 32.13
CA SER A 168 2.23 3.20 31.99
C SER A 168 1.80 3.00 30.55
N ILE A 169 0.67 2.36 30.35
CA ILE A 169 0.04 2.20 29.02
C ILE A 169 -0.98 3.33 28.87
N ASN A 170 -0.78 4.12 27.85
CA ASN A 170 -1.65 5.28 27.53
C ASN A 170 -2.55 4.96 26.33
N VAL A 171 -3.19 3.79 26.34
CA VAL A 171 -4.11 3.32 25.30
C VAL A 171 -5.51 3.20 25.91
N GLU A 172 -6.52 3.72 25.24
CA GLU A 172 -7.91 3.53 25.60
C GLU A 172 -8.49 2.40 24.76
N GLY A 173 -9.00 1.34 25.40
CA GLY A 173 -9.65 0.20 24.76
C GLY A 173 -11.02 -0.09 25.37
N GLU A 174 -11.84 -0.89 24.73
CA GLU A 174 -13.18 -1.28 25.20
C GLU A 174 -13.14 -2.07 26.53
N SER A 175 -12.00 -2.73 26.83
CA SER A 175 -11.76 -3.42 28.08
C SER A 175 -10.35 -3.18 28.56
N MET A 176 -10.19 -2.44 29.65
CA MET A 176 -8.90 -2.10 30.28
C MET A 176 -8.66 -2.98 31.51
N THR A 177 -8.92 -4.28 31.43
CA THR A 177 -8.53 -5.23 32.47
C THR A 177 -7.06 -5.62 32.28
N LEU A 178 -6.36 -5.92 33.40
CA LEU A 178 -4.94 -6.31 33.35
C LEU A 178 -4.72 -7.51 32.43
N ASP A 179 -5.65 -8.48 32.43
CA ASP A 179 -5.57 -9.68 31.60
C ASP A 179 -5.74 -9.35 30.10
N SER A 180 -6.54 -8.34 29.72
CA SER A 180 -6.74 -7.94 28.33
C SER A 180 -5.63 -7.04 27.77
N VAL A 181 -4.72 -6.59 28.62
CA VAL A 181 -3.61 -5.69 28.23
C VAL A 181 -2.28 -6.44 28.19
N LEU A 182 -2.20 -7.64 28.84
CA LEU A 182 -0.96 -8.41 28.96
C LEU A 182 -1.01 -9.76 28.20
N GLU A 183 -2.04 -10.02 27.37
CA GLU A 183 -2.04 -11.12 26.41
C GLU A 183 -1.28 -10.75 25.14
#